data_6b613626954b07a975055ec7b4dd6144
#
_entry.id   6b613626954b07a975055ec7b4dd6144
#
_cell.length_a   1.000
_cell.length_b   1.000
_cell.length_c   1.000
_cell.angle_alpha   90.00
_cell.angle_beta   90.00
_cell.angle_gamma   90.00
#
_symmetry.space_group_name_H-M   'P 1'
#
loop_
_entity.id
_entity.type
_entity.pdbx_description
1 polymer ?
#
loop_
_entity_poly.entity_id
_entity_poly.type
_entity_poly.pdbx_seq_one_letter_code
_entity_poly.pdbx_strand_id
1 'polypeptide(L)'
;RVWRDRDDVVQGIVLLRKGEASLPALQDVHALVDQLNNTPGALLPGVKIDPYYDRTRLINTTTETVRENLFHGMALVGIVLLMFLGNVRTALIVAVNVPLAVMVAFAALYMRGESANLLSIGAVDFGILVDSSVIIVENIYRRLTHGDEAGLTVKERVLHASTEVQRSLLFSTAIMVCAFLPLFTMEGPAGQIFRPMA
;
A
#
# COMPACT_ATOMS: atom_id res chain seq x y z
N ARG A 1 -16.81 -6.38 35.92
CA ARG A 1 -16.83 -7.09 34.64
C ARG A 1 -16.13 -8.41 34.79
N VAL A 2 -16.80 -9.48 34.37
CA VAL A 2 -16.25 -10.84 34.39
C VAL A 2 -15.33 -11.01 33.17
N TRP A 3 -14.10 -11.47 33.38
CA TRP A 3 -13.16 -11.83 32.32
C TRP A 3 -12.53 -13.16 32.67
N ARG A 4 -12.64 -14.16 31.78
CA ARG A 4 -12.21 -15.54 32.02
C ARG A 4 -12.76 -16.11 33.35
N ASP A 5 -14.07 -15.90 33.59
CA ASP A 5 -14.78 -16.33 34.81
C ASP A 5 -14.18 -15.80 36.14
N ARG A 6 -13.51 -14.66 36.10
CA ARG A 6 -13.05 -13.96 37.30
C ARG A 6 -13.91 -12.74 37.56
N ASP A 7 -14.46 -12.67 38.74
CA ASP A 7 -15.12 -11.49 39.26
C ASP A 7 -14.17 -10.39 39.66
N ASP A 8 -13.99 -9.41 39.89
CA ASP A 8 -13.02 -8.46 40.43
C ASP A 8 -11.77 -8.24 39.58
N VAL A 9 -11.97 -7.71 38.36
CA VAL A 9 -10.87 -7.37 37.44
C VAL A 9 -10.81 -5.86 37.23
N VAL A 10 -9.64 -5.26 37.44
CA VAL A 10 -9.38 -3.87 37.10
C VAL A 10 -8.95 -3.79 35.63
N GLN A 11 -9.64 -2.95 34.87
CA GLN A 11 -9.34 -2.73 33.46
C GLN A 11 -8.62 -1.40 33.27
N GLY A 12 -7.45 -1.43 32.64
CA GLY A 12 -6.72 -0.26 32.16
C GLY A 12 -6.83 -0.12 30.64
N ILE A 13 -6.82 1.10 30.13
CA ILE A 13 -6.80 1.40 28.70
C ILE A 13 -5.61 2.31 28.43
N VAL A 14 -4.70 1.86 27.56
CA VAL A 14 -3.60 2.67 27.05
C VAL A 14 -4.05 3.34 25.75
N LEU A 15 -3.96 4.66 25.70
CA LEU A 15 -4.34 5.45 24.52
C LEU A 15 -3.09 5.97 23.82
N LEU A 16 -3.03 5.75 22.52
CA LEU A 16 -1.99 6.30 21.66
C LEU A 16 -2.30 7.78 21.35
N ARG A 17 -1.29 8.63 21.41
CA ARG A 17 -1.42 10.03 20.97
C ARG A 17 -1.57 10.11 19.46
N LYS A 18 -2.36 11.06 18.99
CA LYS A 18 -2.50 11.32 17.54
C LYS A 18 -1.15 11.73 16.95
N GLY A 19 -0.76 11.05 15.89
CA GLY A 19 0.52 11.30 15.19
C GLY A 19 1.67 10.37 15.59
N GLU A 20 1.52 9.58 16.66
CA GLU A 20 2.52 8.59 17.05
C GLU A 20 2.37 7.28 16.26
N ALA A 21 3.49 6.61 16.04
CA ALA A 21 3.51 5.31 15.37
C ALA A 21 3.00 4.20 16.30
N SER A 22 1.97 3.48 15.86
CA SER A 22 1.30 2.46 16.70
C SER A 22 2.20 1.28 17.06
N LEU A 23 3.02 0.80 16.14
CA LEU A 23 3.82 -0.42 16.34
C LEU A 23 4.94 -0.23 17.38
N PRO A 24 5.77 0.82 17.31
CA PRO A 24 6.76 1.10 18.35
C PRO A 24 6.13 1.32 19.73
N ALA A 25 5.05 2.11 19.80
CA ALA A 25 4.36 2.35 21.07
C ALA A 25 3.79 1.06 21.70
N LEU A 26 3.27 0.14 20.89
CA LEU A 26 2.81 -1.18 21.38
C LEU A 26 3.98 -2.03 21.87
N GLN A 27 5.12 -2.00 21.20
CA GLN A 27 6.32 -2.70 21.64
C GLN A 27 6.81 -2.17 22.99
N ASP A 28 6.83 -0.85 23.19
CA ASP A 28 7.20 -0.23 24.46
C ASP A 28 6.22 -0.61 25.58
N VAL A 29 4.91 -0.63 25.30
CA VAL A 29 3.88 -1.06 26.26
C VAL A 29 4.08 -2.53 26.63
N HIS A 30 4.32 -3.42 25.67
CA HIS A 30 4.61 -4.83 25.95
C HIS A 30 5.86 -5.00 26.82
N ALA A 31 6.95 -4.33 26.46
CA ALA A 31 8.18 -4.36 27.26
C ALA A 31 7.97 -3.90 28.70
N LEU A 32 7.19 -2.81 28.89
CA LEU A 32 6.85 -2.31 30.21
C LEU A 32 5.95 -3.28 31.00
N VAL A 33 4.95 -3.87 30.37
CA VAL A 33 4.08 -4.88 30.98
C VAL A 33 4.89 -6.10 31.43
N ASP A 34 5.79 -6.57 30.58
CA ASP A 34 6.66 -7.69 30.91
C ASP A 34 7.63 -7.33 32.06
N GLN A 35 8.18 -6.13 32.04
CA GLN A 35 9.01 -5.63 33.13
C GLN A 35 8.24 -5.59 34.46
N LEU A 36 7.03 -5.02 34.46
CA LEU A 36 6.17 -4.92 35.66
C LEU A 36 5.76 -6.30 36.19
N ASN A 37 5.44 -7.23 35.33
CA ASN A 37 5.05 -8.59 35.70
C ASN A 37 6.23 -9.42 36.27
N ASN A 38 7.45 -9.15 35.83
CA ASN A 38 8.63 -9.92 36.20
C ASN A 38 9.48 -9.27 37.30
N THR A 39 9.25 -8.00 37.65
CA THR A 39 10.00 -7.31 38.70
C THR A 39 9.35 -7.52 40.05
N PRO A 40 10.04 -8.17 41.01
CA PRO A 40 9.50 -8.36 42.36
C PRO A 40 9.17 -7.01 43.05
N GLY A 41 7.96 -6.88 43.53
CA GLY A 41 7.50 -5.68 44.24
C GLY A 41 7.00 -4.53 43.34
N ALA A 42 7.05 -4.67 42.02
CA ALA A 42 6.45 -3.69 41.10
C ALA A 42 4.93 -3.72 41.11
N LEU A 43 4.36 -4.90 41.32
CA LEU A 43 2.91 -5.13 41.44
C LEU A 43 2.62 -5.73 42.83
N LEU A 44 1.36 -5.60 43.26
CA LEU A 44 0.90 -6.26 44.50
C LEU A 44 1.01 -7.79 44.37
N PRO A 45 1.25 -8.53 45.46
CA PRO A 45 1.31 -9.97 45.46
C PRO A 45 0.06 -10.62 44.82
N GLY A 46 0.27 -11.47 43.83
CA GLY A 46 -0.83 -12.15 43.11
C GLY A 46 -1.48 -11.35 41.98
N VAL A 47 -1.09 -10.10 41.78
CA VAL A 47 -1.58 -9.26 40.68
C VAL A 47 -0.69 -9.45 39.44
N LYS A 48 -1.29 -9.64 38.27
CA LYS A 48 -0.63 -9.72 36.98
C LYS A 48 -1.38 -8.89 35.93
N ILE A 49 -0.64 -8.16 35.13
CA ILE A 49 -1.18 -7.43 33.98
C ILE A 49 -1.28 -8.41 32.81
N ASP A 50 -2.49 -8.62 32.27
CA ASP A 50 -2.73 -9.49 31.13
C ASP A 50 -3.36 -8.67 29.99
N PRO A 51 -2.68 -8.47 28.85
CA PRO A 51 -3.22 -7.76 27.72
C PRO A 51 -4.36 -8.58 27.09
N TYR A 52 -5.60 -8.14 27.20
CA TYR A 52 -6.75 -8.85 26.65
C TYR A 52 -7.15 -8.36 25.23
N TYR A 53 -6.79 -7.14 24.87
CA TYR A 53 -7.01 -6.57 23.55
C TYR A 53 -5.71 -5.93 23.04
N ASP A 54 -5.07 -6.58 22.11
CA ASP A 54 -3.82 -6.17 21.52
C ASP A 54 -3.97 -6.00 20.01
N ARG A 55 -3.66 -4.79 19.53
CA ARG A 55 -3.71 -4.46 18.10
C ARG A 55 -2.50 -4.95 17.31
N THR A 56 -1.43 -5.36 17.96
CA THR A 56 -0.20 -5.80 17.31
C THR A 56 -0.47 -6.93 16.31
N ARG A 57 -1.29 -7.90 16.72
CA ARG A 57 -1.67 -9.01 15.85
C ARG A 57 -2.42 -8.53 14.60
N LEU A 58 -3.35 -7.59 14.75
CA LEU A 58 -4.10 -7.03 13.63
C LEU A 58 -3.17 -6.29 12.66
N ILE A 59 -2.27 -5.45 13.19
CA ILE A 59 -1.30 -4.68 12.39
C ILE A 59 -0.38 -5.63 11.63
N ASN A 60 0.20 -6.62 12.31
CA ASN A 60 1.10 -7.58 11.69
C ASN A 60 0.40 -8.42 10.62
N THR A 61 -0.78 -8.96 10.91
CA THR A 61 -1.56 -9.73 9.92
C THR A 61 -1.88 -8.88 8.69
N THR A 62 -2.26 -7.62 8.89
CA THR A 62 -2.59 -6.75 7.75
C THR A 62 -1.37 -6.38 6.94
N THR A 63 -0.26 -6.07 7.59
CA THR A 63 1.01 -5.77 6.90
C THR A 63 1.49 -6.99 6.10
N GLU A 64 1.36 -8.19 6.65
CA GLU A 64 1.68 -9.44 5.95
C GLU A 64 0.75 -9.66 4.75
N THR A 65 -0.56 -9.52 4.94
CA THR A 65 -1.56 -9.64 3.85
C THR A 65 -1.28 -8.65 2.72
N VAL A 66 -0.94 -7.41 3.05
CA VAL A 66 -0.57 -6.40 2.05
C VAL A 66 0.69 -6.82 1.30
N ARG A 67 1.72 -7.27 2.01
CA ARG A 67 2.97 -7.75 1.38
C ARG A 67 2.72 -8.94 0.45
N GLU A 68 1.92 -9.89 0.90
CA GLU A 68 1.53 -11.07 0.09
C GLU A 68 0.73 -10.66 -1.14
N ASN A 69 -0.27 -9.80 -1.00
CA ASN A 69 -1.07 -9.30 -2.11
C ASN A 69 -0.23 -8.52 -3.12
N LEU A 70 0.73 -7.69 -2.64
CA LEU A 70 1.68 -6.97 -3.46
C LEU A 70 2.50 -7.96 -4.32
N PHE A 71 3.04 -8.99 -3.69
CA PHE A 71 3.86 -9.98 -4.37
C PHE A 71 3.04 -10.82 -5.36
N HIS A 72 1.87 -11.32 -4.94
CA HIS A 72 0.98 -12.10 -5.82
C HIS A 72 0.43 -11.25 -6.98
N GLY A 73 0.05 -9.99 -6.70
CA GLY A 73 -0.39 -9.07 -7.74
C GLY A 73 0.69 -8.80 -8.79
N MET A 74 1.93 -8.51 -8.35
CA MET A 74 3.06 -8.33 -9.25
C MET A 74 3.36 -9.61 -10.07
N ALA A 75 3.33 -10.77 -9.43
CA ALA A 75 3.57 -12.04 -10.11
C ALA A 75 2.49 -12.32 -11.17
N LEU A 76 1.22 -12.13 -10.81
CA LEU A 76 0.10 -12.31 -11.72
C LEU A 76 0.19 -11.37 -12.92
N VAL A 77 0.41 -10.08 -12.68
CA VAL A 77 0.60 -9.08 -13.74
C VAL A 77 1.80 -9.46 -14.62
N GLY A 78 2.92 -9.85 -14.02
CA GLY A 78 4.10 -10.29 -14.74
C GLY A 78 3.83 -11.49 -15.65
N ILE A 79 3.08 -12.49 -15.19
CA ILE A 79 2.69 -13.68 -15.97
C ILE A 79 1.79 -13.27 -17.14
N VAL A 80 0.77 -12.45 -16.88
CA VAL A 80 -0.14 -11.95 -17.91
C VAL A 80 0.63 -11.16 -18.98
N LEU A 81 1.53 -10.27 -18.57
CA LEU A 81 2.38 -9.51 -19.49
C LEU A 81 3.32 -10.40 -20.30
N LEU A 82 3.90 -11.43 -19.69
CA LEU A 82 4.71 -12.42 -20.40
C LEU A 82 3.90 -13.14 -21.48
N MET A 83 2.65 -13.48 -21.16
CA MET A 83 1.75 -14.17 -22.09
C MET A 83 1.36 -13.27 -23.27
N PHE A 84 1.09 -11.98 -23.04
CA PHE A 84 0.68 -11.04 -24.08
C PHE A 84 1.84 -10.48 -24.90
N LEU A 85 2.94 -10.09 -24.25
CA LEU A 85 4.08 -9.45 -24.91
C LEU A 85 5.11 -10.46 -25.44
N GLY A 86 5.09 -11.72 -24.98
CA GLY A 86 6.03 -12.75 -25.40
C GLY A 86 7.51 -12.44 -25.10
N ASN A 87 7.80 -11.37 -24.36
CA ASN A 87 9.16 -10.90 -24.10
C ASN A 87 9.38 -10.60 -22.61
N VAL A 88 10.28 -11.37 -21.99
CA VAL A 88 10.61 -11.27 -20.56
C VAL A 88 11.13 -9.87 -20.18
N ARG A 89 11.93 -9.23 -21.03
CA ARG A 89 12.51 -7.92 -20.74
C ARG A 89 11.43 -6.86 -20.62
N THR A 90 10.49 -6.86 -21.56
CA THR A 90 9.37 -5.90 -21.58
C THR A 90 8.44 -6.10 -20.39
N ALA A 91 8.10 -7.35 -20.08
CA ALA A 91 7.31 -7.70 -18.92
C ALA A 91 7.97 -7.27 -17.59
N LEU A 92 9.31 -7.45 -17.49
CA LEU A 92 10.06 -7.04 -16.29
C LEU A 92 10.08 -5.51 -16.11
N ILE A 93 10.23 -4.74 -17.19
CA ILE A 93 10.20 -3.27 -17.14
C ILE A 93 8.87 -2.78 -16.57
N VAL A 94 7.75 -3.34 -17.02
CA VAL A 94 6.42 -2.99 -16.51
C VAL A 94 6.24 -3.47 -15.08
N ALA A 95 6.65 -4.70 -14.75
CA ALA A 95 6.52 -5.25 -13.39
C ALA A 95 7.28 -4.44 -12.33
N VAL A 96 8.46 -3.90 -12.68
CA VAL A 96 9.25 -3.04 -11.76
C VAL A 96 8.59 -1.68 -11.53
N ASN A 97 7.78 -1.21 -12.47
CA ASN A 97 7.08 0.08 -12.34
C ASN A 97 6.04 0.06 -11.19
N VAL A 98 5.46 -1.09 -10.89
CA VAL A 98 4.47 -1.25 -9.82
C VAL A 98 5.05 -0.91 -8.43
N PRO A 99 6.11 -1.59 -7.96
CA PRO A 99 6.68 -1.26 -6.65
C PRO A 99 7.25 0.17 -6.61
N LEU A 100 7.77 0.68 -7.74
CA LEU A 100 8.25 2.05 -7.81
C LEU A 100 7.12 3.06 -7.61
N ALA A 101 5.98 2.87 -8.26
CA ALA A 101 4.80 3.73 -8.10
C ALA A 101 4.28 3.71 -6.65
N VAL A 102 4.20 2.53 -6.04
CA VAL A 102 3.81 2.35 -4.63
C VAL A 102 4.79 3.06 -3.69
N MET A 103 6.10 2.94 -3.92
CA MET A 103 7.11 3.65 -3.14
C MET A 103 6.97 5.16 -3.25
N VAL A 104 6.70 5.70 -4.44
CA VAL A 104 6.46 7.14 -4.64
C VAL A 104 5.22 7.59 -3.89
N ALA A 105 4.13 6.81 -3.93
CA ALA A 105 2.90 7.12 -3.19
C ALA A 105 3.15 7.15 -1.68
N PHE A 106 3.85 6.16 -1.12
CA PHE A 106 4.20 6.15 0.30
C PHE A 106 5.15 7.29 0.69
N ALA A 107 6.11 7.62 -0.16
CA ALA A 107 6.98 8.77 0.07
C ALA A 107 6.18 10.09 0.11
N ALA A 108 5.21 10.26 -0.79
CA ALA A 108 4.32 11.43 -0.79
C ALA A 108 3.46 11.51 0.47
N LEU A 109 2.88 10.38 0.93
CA LEU A 109 2.12 10.31 2.19
C LEU A 109 3.01 10.67 3.39
N TYR A 110 4.22 10.13 3.45
CA TYR A 110 5.18 10.43 4.51
C TYR A 110 5.55 11.92 4.55
N MET A 111 5.80 12.53 3.39
CA MET A 111 6.13 13.97 3.29
C MET A 111 4.97 14.86 3.72
N ARG A 112 3.72 14.41 3.59
CA ARG A 112 2.52 15.13 4.03
C ARG A 112 2.18 14.90 5.50
N GLY A 113 2.92 14.03 6.19
CA GLY A 113 2.64 13.65 7.58
C GLY A 113 1.34 12.86 7.76
N GLU A 114 0.81 12.31 6.66
CA GLU A 114 -0.39 11.48 6.69
C GLU A 114 -0.04 10.04 7.07
N SER A 115 -0.84 9.44 7.93
CA SER A 115 -0.67 8.02 8.25
C SER A 115 -1.36 7.15 7.21
N ALA A 116 -0.61 6.25 6.58
CA ALA A 116 -1.20 5.20 5.77
C ALA A 116 -2.10 4.32 6.65
N ASN A 117 -3.40 4.40 6.44
CA ASN A 117 -4.33 3.50 7.13
C ASN A 117 -4.44 2.17 6.38
N LEU A 118 -4.93 1.15 7.07
CA LEU A 118 -5.12 -0.20 6.54
C LEU A 118 -5.97 -0.25 5.26
N LEU A 119 -6.97 0.63 5.15
CA LEU A 119 -7.80 0.74 3.96
C LEU A 119 -7.06 1.35 2.78
N SER A 120 -6.26 2.39 3.02
CA SER A 120 -5.43 3.04 1.98
C SER A 120 -4.46 2.04 1.36
N ILE A 121 -3.84 1.21 2.18
CA ILE A 121 -2.90 0.18 1.72
C ILE A 121 -3.64 -0.95 0.98
N GLY A 122 -4.82 -1.36 1.48
CA GLY A 122 -5.62 -2.42 0.86
C GLY A 122 -6.31 -2.02 -0.44
N ALA A 123 -6.50 -0.72 -0.66
CA ALA A 123 -7.14 -0.18 -1.87
C ALA A 123 -6.15 0.09 -3.02
N VAL A 124 -4.87 -0.21 -2.86
CA VAL A 124 -3.90 -0.13 -3.95
C VAL A 124 -4.28 -1.15 -5.03
N ASP A 125 -4.92 -0.67 -6.08
CA ASP A 125 -5.28 -1.47 -7.24
C ASP A 125 -4.10 -1.51 -8.22
N PHE A 126 -3.46 -2.67 -8.29
CA PHE A 126 -2.34 -2.89 -9.19
C PHE A 126 -2.72 -2.79 -10.66
N GLY A 127 -3.98 -3.09 -11.01
CA GLY A 127 -4.49 -2.96 -12.36
C GLY A 127 -4.39 -1.51 -12.84
N ILE A 128 -4.85 -0.57 -12.04
CA ILE A 128 -4.81 0.87 -12.37
C ILE A 128 -3.36 1.38 -12.49
N LEU A 129 -2.47 0.95 -11.59
CA LEU A 129 -1.07 1.40 -11.61
C LEU A 129 -0.29 0.90 -12.83
N VAL A 130 -0.65 -0.27 -13.34
CA VAL A 130 0.07 -0.92 -14.45
C VAL A 130 -0.46 -0.51 -15.80
N ASP A 131 -1.73 -0.18 -15.91
CA ASP A 131 -2.46 0.00 -17.17
C ASP A 131 -1.75 0.98 -18.15
N SER A 132 -1.44 2.17 -17.69
CA SER A 132 -0.71 3.17 -18.51
C SER A 132 0.67 2.70 -18.94
N SER A 133 1.39 2.00 -18.07
CA SER A 133 2.74 1.48 -18.34
C SER A 133 2.70 0.36 -19.36
N VAL A 134 1.71 -0.53 -19.28
CA VAL A 134 1.49 -1.62 -20.23
C VAL A 134 1.26 -1.07 -21.63
N ILE A 135 0.34 -0.11 -21.77
CA ILE A 135 -0.02 0.49 -23.06
C ILE A 135 1.18 1.15 -23.74
N ILE A 136 1.96 1.92 -22.98
CA ILE A 136 3.16 2.59 -23.51
C ILE A 136 4.18 1.57 -23.97
N VAL A 137 4.48 0.59 -23.11
CA VAL A 137 5.53 -0.41 -23.39
C VAL A 137 5.11 -1.35 -24.51
N GLU A 138 3.84 -1.73 -24.57
CA GLU A 138 3.28 -2.53 -25.69
C GLU A 138 3.41 -1.77 -27.01
N ASN A 139 3.01 -0.49 -27.06
CA ASN A 139 3.10 0.30 -28.29
C ASN A 139 4.56 0.48 -28.75
N ILE A 140 5.49 0.75 -27.81
CA ILE A 140 6.92 0.81 -28.10
C ILE A 140 7.40 -0.54 -28.66
N TYR A 141 7.07 -1.65 -28.01
CA TYR A 141 7.48 -2.98 -28.42
C TYR A 141 6.95 -3.31 -29.82
N ARG A 142 5.67 -3.05 -30.07
CA ARG A 142 5.03 -3.29 -31.36
C ARG A 142 5.71 -2.51 -32.49
N ARG A 143 6.01 -1.23 -32.28
CA ARG A 143 6.69 -0.40 -33.29
C ARG A 143 8.14 -0.81 -33.51
N LEU A 144 8.86 -1.23 -32.49
CA LEU A 144 10.23 -1.71 -32.64
C LEU A 144 10.30 -3.05 -33.37
N THR A 145 9.27 -3.89 -33.26
CA THR A 145 9.27 -5.24 -33.82
C THR A 145 8.63 -5.31 -35.19
N HIS A 146 7.57 -4.51 -35.46
CA HIS A 146 6.77 -4.61 -36.68
C HIS A 146 6.67 -3.29 -37.46
N GLY A 147 7.32 -2.22 -36.96
CA GLY A 147 7.24 -0.92 -37.62
C GLY A 147 8.17 -0.81 -38.83
N ASP A 148 7.61 -0.53 -39.99
CA ASP A 148 8.29 -0.24 -41.25
C ASP A 148 8.91 1.18 -41.30
N GLU A 149 9.49 1.62 -40.20
CA GLU A 149 10.12 2.96 -40.06
C GLU A 149 11.59 2.89 -40.52
N ALA A 150 11.78 2.59 -41.81
CA ALA A 150 13.12 2.54 -42.43
C ALA A 150 13.75 3.96 -42.36
N GLY A 151 14.87 4.08 -41.64
CA GLY A 151 15.65 5.30 -41.52
C GLY A 151 15.58 6.02 -40.18
N LEU A 152 14.66 5.68 -39.27
CA LEU A 152 14.61 6.23 -37.94
C LEU A 152 15.51 5.47 -36.97
N THR A 153 16.18 6.21 -36.08
CA THR A 153 16.93 5.61 -34.98
C THR A 153 15.98 4.96 -33.96
N VAL A 154 16.49 4.02 -33.17
CA VAL A 154 15.71 3.35 -32.09
C VAL A 154 15.11 4.38 -31.13
N LYS A 155 15.86 5.43 -30.82
CA LYS A 155 15.41 6.51 -29.94
C LYS A 155 14.21 7.28 -30.53
N GLU A 156 14.23 7.58 -31.80
CA GLU A 156 13.14 8.25 -32.53
C GLU A 156 11.89 7.39 -32.57
N ARG A 157 12.05 6.08 -32.84
CA ARG A 157 10.92 5.13 -32.81
C ARG A 157 10.27 5.04 -31.42
N VAL A 158 11.06 4.99 -30.36
CA VAL A 158 10.56 4.97 -28.99
C VAL A 158 9.81 6.26 -28.67
N LEU A 159 10.36 7.42 -29.06
CA LEU A 159 9.72 8.71 -28.85
C LEU A 159 8.39 8.81 -29.60
N HIS A 160 8.37 8.40 -30.86
CA HIS A 160 7.16 8.37 -31.70
C HIS A 160 6.08 7.46 -31.09
N ALA A 161 6.43 6.23 -30.70
CA ALA A 161 5.52 5.29 -30.08
C ALA A 161 4.94 5.85 -28.75
N SER A 162 5.76 6.52 -27.95
CA SER A 162 5.30 7.10 -26.68
C SER A 162 4.36 8.28 -26.91
N THR A 163 4.68 9.19 -27.85
CA THR A 163 3.84 10.38 -28.12
C THR A 163 2.49 10.02 -28.73
N GLU A 164 2.40 8.94 -29.49
CA GLU A 164 1.16 8.47 -30.10
C GLU A 164 0.07 8.17 -29.08
N VAL A 165 0.43 7.47 -27.99
CA VAL A 165 -0.51 7.07 -26.93
C VAL A 165 -0.63 8.07 -25.79
N GLN A 166 0.32 9.01 -25.68
CA GLN A 166 0.41 9.96 -24.57
C GLN A 166 -0.88 10.75 -24.35
N ARG A 167 -1.50 11.25 -25.44
CA ARG A 167 -2.72 12.05 -25.34
C ARG A 167 -3.90 11.24 -24.78
N SER A 168 -4.09 10.02 -25.28
CA SER A 168 -5.14 9.13 -24.81
C SER A 168 -4.96 8.73 -23.35
N LEU A 169 -3.72 8.44 -22.96
CA LEU A 169 -3.39 8.10 -21.59
C LEU A 169 -3.58 9.29 -20.64
N LEU A 170 -3.20 10.50 -21.07
CA LEU A 170 -3.42 11.71 -20.27
C LEU A 170 -4.91 11.94 -19.98
N PHE A 171 -5.78 11.79 -20.99
CA PHE A 171 -7.22 11.92 -20.79
C PHE A 171 -7.79 10.80 -19.92
N SER A 172 -7.37 9.56 -20.14
CA SER A 172 -7.80 8.43 -19.31
C SER A 172 -7.42 8.65 -17.84
N THR A 173 -6.17 9.03 -17.57
CA THR A 173 -5.69 9.34 -16.22
C THR A 173 -6.43 10.53 -15.60
N ALA A 174 -6.70 11.59 -16.40
CA ALA A 174 -7.46 12.74 -15.91
C ALA A 174 -8.88 12.36 -15.52
N ILE A 175 -9.57 11.53 -16.31
CA ILE A 175 -10.92 11.02 -15.98
C ILE A 175 -10.88 10.22 -14.67
N MET A 176 -9.88 9.35 -14.53
CA MET A 176 -9.69 8.55 -13.32
C MET A 176 -9.47 9.44 -12.08
N VAL A 177 -8.59 10.44 -12.17
CA VAL A 177 -8.36 11.42 -11.09
C VAL A 177 -9.65 12.17 -10.76
N CYS A 178 -10.43 12.61 -11.77
CA CYS A 178 -11.73 13.24 -11.55
C CYS A 178 -12.71 12.32 -10.83
N ALA A 179 -12.68 11.02 -11.06
CA ALA A 179 -13.53 10.06 -10.36
C ALA A 179 -13.22 9.96 -8.86
N PHE A 180 -11.98 10.28 -8.44
CA PHE A 180 -11.60 10.32 -7.04
C PHE A 180 -11.92 11.67 -6.34
N LEU A 181 -12.21 12.75 -7.10
CA LEU A 181 -12.52 14.05 -6.50
C LEU A 181 -13.65 14.01 -5.45
N PRO A 182 -14.75 13.25 -5.62
CA PRO A 182 -15.80 13.16 -4.61
C PRO A 182 -15.30 12.67 -3.24
N LEU A 183 -14.24 11.87 -3.18
CA LEU A 183 -13.67 11.38 -1.92
C LEU A 183 -13.10 12.52 -1.06
N PHE A 184 -12.60 13.60 -1.67
CA PHE A 184 -12.09 14.76 -0.95
C PHE A 184 -13.19 15.62 -0.33
N THR A 185 -14.42 15.53 -0.84
CA THR A 185 -15.58 16.27 -0.34
C THR A 185 -16.33 15.53 0.77
N MET A 186 -15.95 14.27 1.06
CA MET A 186 -16.57 13.50 2.12
C MET A 186 -16.20 14.08 3.50
N GLU A 187 -17.22 14.26 4.34
CA GLU A 187 -17.09 14.75 5.72
C GLU A 187 -17.35 13.64 6.75
N GLY A 188 -17.03 13.92 8.01
CA GLY A 188 -17.28 13.01 9.12
C GLY A 188 -16.35 11.78 9.13
N PRO A 189 -16.78 10.66 9.76
CA PRO A 189 -15.97 9.45 9.90
C PRO A 189 -15.56 8.84 8.57
N ALA A 190 -16.44 8.87 7.57
CA ALA A 190 -16.14 8.39 6.23
C ALA A 190 -15.04 9.22 5.58
N GLY A 191 -15.09 10.55 5.68
CA GLY A 191 -14.04 11.43 5.16
C GLY A 191 -12.67 11.18 5.80
N GLN A 192 -12.62 10.91 7.11
CA GLN A 192 -11.37 10.59 7.79
C GLN A 192 -10.73 9.29 7.32
N ILE A 193 -11.54 8.32 6.90
CA ILE A 193 -11.08 7.01 6.42
C ILE A 193 -10.64 7.10 4.96
N PHE A 194 -11.43 7.76 4.10
CA PHE A 194 -11.22 7.74 2.64
C PHE A 194 -10.30 8.87 2.13
N ARG A 195 -10.20 9.98 2.85
CA ARG A 195 -9.35 11.11 2.44
C ARG A 195 -7.87 10.74 2.22
N PRO A 196 -7.23 9.88 3.04
CA PRO A 196 -5.86 9.44 2.77
C PRO A 196 -5.71 8.51 1.57
N MET A 197 -6.84 7.96 1.05
CA MET A 197 -6.84 7.07 -0.12
C MET A 197 -6.90 7.85 -1.44
N ALA A 198 -7.49 9.04 -1.42
CA ALA A 198 -7.71 9.86 -2.60
C ALA A 198 -6.51 10.76 -2.92
#